data_bb13bed4aa4ba0cf1419ea339a9027b0
#
_entry.id   bb13bed4aa4ba0cf1419ea339a9027b0
#
_cell.length_a   1.000
_cell.length_b   1.000
_cell.length_c   1.000
_cell.angle_alpha   90.00
_cell.angle_beta   90.00
_cell.angle_gamma   90.00
#
_symmetry.space_group_name_H-M   'P 1'
#
loop_
_entity.id
_entity.type
_entity.pdbx_description
1 polymer ?
#
loop_
_entity_poly.entity_id
_entity_poly.type
_entity_poly.pdbx_seq_one_letter_code
_entity_poly.pdbx_strand_id
1 'polypeptide(L)'
;MTVREDVVVVGAGPSGLAVARQLRHEQGIDGVILDRADTPASAWRSRYDGFRLNTCGFWSHLPGQPIPVRHGRWPGRDDMVTYFDDYVRRQRLHVRLGVAVTRIDRAGPGWLVHTDTETHFAAAVLVATSNYHTPWVPPWPGRAGFPGELLHSADYRCSAPFAGRDVLVVGAGNSATEIALQLCDGGAARVRMSVRTPPHLVPRAAAGIPIDTFSPVFSRLPAPVLDRAADVLQRLRFGDLRDVGLPRPRDGIYTALLQEHRIPTLGDRLVPRIRDGSIEVVSAVTGFDGARVLLSDGTAVRPDVVIAATGYRRGLEPLVGHLGVLTGDGLPVRNGTRSAATGLWFLGYEEPLVGPLRALRGQAGPVAAAIARHVRSVRSSEPESRTRATRHRPRRTRPDRPAAPPARR
;
A
#
# COMPACT_ATOMS: atom_id res chain seq x y z
N MET A 1 1.73 16.82 -25.65
CA MET A 1 2.86 17.67 -25.18
C MET A 1 3.70 16.84 -24.23
N THR A 2 5.03 16.85 -24.29
CA THR A 2 5.89 16.05 -23.40
C THR A 2 6.46 16.98 -22.32
N VAL A 3 6.12 16.69 -21.04
CA VAL A 3 6.64 17.41 -19.88
C VAL A 3 7.96 16.74 -19.45
N ARG A 4 9.00 17.53 -19.16
CA ARG A 4 10.28 16.98 -18.67
C ARG A 4 10.36 17.11 -17.16
N GLU A 5 10.72 15.98 -16.53
CA GLU A 5 10.87 15.84 -15.09
C GLU A 5 12.20 15.16 -14.75
N ASP A 6 12.77 15.44 -13.62
CA ASP A 6 13.90 14.67 -13.13
C ASP A 6 13.46 13.27 -12.66
N VAL A 7 12.39 13.25 -11.87
CA VAL A 7 11.81 12.03 -11.30
C VAL A 7 10.30 12.08 -11.40
N VAL A 8 9.71 11.00 -11.91
CA VAL A 8 8.27 10.73 -11.81
C VAL A 8 8.06 9.63 -10.77
N VAL A 9 7.18 9.92 -9.79
CA VAL A 9 6.70 8.94 -8.80
C VAL A 9 5.27 8.56 -9.16
N VAL A 10 5.02 7.29 -9.41
CA VAL A 10 3.70 6.77 -9.75
C VAL A 10 3.03 6.22 -8.48
N GLY A 11 2.03 6.96 -7.99
CA GLY A 11 1.28 6.64 -6.78
C GLY A 11 1.56 7.58 -5.61
N ALA A 12 0.52 8.29 -5.15
CA ALA A 12 0.53 9.18 -3.97
C ALA A 12 0.18 8.43 -2.67
N GLY A 13 0.47 7.13 -2.60
CA GLY A 13 0.40 6.34 -1.38
C GLY A 13 1.60 6.57 -0.46
N PRO A 14 1.64 5.94 0.73
CA PRO A 14 2.71 6.12 1.71
C PRO A 14 4.12 5.94 1.15
N SER A 15 4.34 4.96 0.26
CA SER A 15 5.65 4.69 -0.34
C SER A 15 6.11 5.83 -1.24
N GLY A 16 5.23 6.31 -2.14
CA GLY A 16 5.53 7.43 -3.03
C GLY A 16 5.78 8.72 -2.26
N LEU A 17 4.92 9.04 -1.30
CA LEU A 17 5.05 10.23 -0.46
C LEU A 17 6.35 10.23 0.35
N ALA A 18 6.72 9.07 0.94
CA ALA A 18 7.94 8.95 1.73
C ALA A 18 9.20 9.18 0.89
N VAL A 19 9.29 8.58 -0.32
CA VAL A 19 10.46 8.76 -1.19
C VAL A 19 10.51 10.15 -1.79
N ALA A 20 9.38 10.73 -2.22
CA ALA A 20 9.32 12.09 -2.74
C ALA A 20 9.79 13.12 -1.69
N ARG A 21 9.39 12.95 -0.42
CA ARG A 21 9.91 13.78 0.68
C ARG A 21 11.42 13.65 0.82
N GLN A 22 11.96 12.44 0.76
CA GLN A 22 13.41 12.22 0.89
C GLN A 22 14.18 12.79 -0.32
N LEU A 23 13.65 12.66 -1.53
CA LEU A 23 14.22 13.29 -2.73
C LEU A 23 14.30 14.80 -2.57
N ARG A 24 13.18 15.44 -2.18
CA ARG A 24 13.09 16.88 -2.04
C ARG A 24 14.01 17.44 -0.93
N HIS A 25 13.85 16.93 0.28
CA HIS A 25 14.49 17.53 1.46
C HIS A 25 15.91 17.05 1.72
N GLU A 26 16.26 15.81 1.34
CA GLU A 26 17.57 15.23 1.64
C GLU A 26 18.47 15.17 0.39
N GLN A 27 17.88 15.15 -0.82
CA GLN A 27 18.66 15.03 -2.06
C GLN A 27 18.62 16.30 -2.92
N GLY A 28 17.73 17.26 -2.62
CA GLY A 28 17.55 18.49 -3.40
C GLY A 28 17.00 18.24 -4.82
N ILE A 29 16.22 17.17 -5.00
CA ILE A 29 15.59 16.81 -6.27
C ILE A 29 14.09 16.90 -6.10
N ASP A 30 13.45 17.77 -6.90
CA ASP A 30 12.00 17.82 -7.00
C ASP A 30 11.52 16.75 -8.00
N GLY A 31 10.63 15.87 -7.53
CA GLY A 31 9.93 14.91 -8.36
C GLY A 31 8.43 15.22 -8.38
N VAL A 32 7.77 14.94 -9.50
CA VAL A 32 6.31 14.96 -9.57
C VAL A 32 5.75 13.62 -9.16
N ILE A 33 4.70 13.64 -8.33
CA ILE A 33 3.92 12.45 -7.96
C ILE A 33 2.65 12.47 -8.81
N LEU A 34 2.38 11.39 -9.54
CA LEU A 34 1.17 11.20 -10.33
C LEU A 34 0.28 10.15 -9.66
N ASP A 35 -0.99 10.48 -9.44
CA ASP A 35 -1.96 9.52 -8.91
C ASP A 35 -3.30 9.64 -9.63
N ARG A 36 -3.92 8.50 -9.95
CA ARG A 36 -5.23 8.43 -10.61
C ARG A 36 -6.40 8.91 -9.75
N ALA A 37 -6.23 8.87 -8.42
CA ALA A 37 -7.25 9.32 -7.50
C ALA A 37 -7.27 10.85 -7.38
N ASP A 38 -8.37 11.39 -6.91
CA ASP A 38 -8.59 12.82 -6.65
C ASP A 38 -8.02 13.28 -5.30
N THR A 39 -7.49 12.34 -4.51
CA THR A 39 -6.93 12.60 -3.19
C THR A 39 -5.69 11.75 -2.92
N PRO A 40 -4.70 12.24 -2.16
CA PRO A 40 -3.55 11.44 -1.77
C PRO A 40 -3.99 10.31 -0.84
N ALA A 41 -3.25 9.21 -0.85
CA ALA A 41 -3.50 8.04 -0.02
C ALA A 41 -4.95 7.52 -0.09
N SER A 42 -5.57 7.54 -1.27
CA SER A 42 -6.97 7.20 -1.53
C SER A 42 -7.40 5.84 -0.98
N ALA A 43 -6.49 4.84 -1.03
CA ALA A 43 -6.71 3.52 -0.45
C ALA A 43 -6.98 3.54 1.07
N TRP A 44 -6.57 4.60 1.78
CA TRP A 44 -6.87 4.78 3.20
C TRP A 44 -8.26 5.38 3.39
N ARG A 45 -8.67 6.33 2.55
CA ARG A 45 -10.02 6.92 2.56
C ARG A 45 -11.09 5.88 2.26
N SER A 46 -10.79 4.92 1.40
CA SER A 46 -11.71 3.85 1.03
C SER A 46 -11.85 2.74 2.08
N ARG A 47 -11.10 2.77 3.19
CA ARG A 47 -11.26 1.80 4.27
C ARG A 47 -12.61 1.94 4.96
N TYR A 48 -13.10 0.83 5.53
CA TYR A 48 -14.36 0.78 6.27
C TYR A 48 -14.33 1.64 7.55
N ASP A 49 -15.51 2.03 7.99
CA ASP A 49 -15.69 2.76 9.23
C ASP A 49 -15.19 1.95 10.43
N GLY A 50 -14.59 2.62 11.41
CA GLY A 50 -13.98 1.93 12.56
C GLY A 50 -12.67 1.22 12.28
N PHE A 51 -12.11 1.31 11.04
CA PHE A 51 -10.76 0.83 10.75
C PHE A 51 -9.74 1.46 11.70
N ARG A 52 -8.84 0.64 12.23
CA ARG A 52 -7.69 1.08 13.02
C ARG A 52 -6.42 0.39 12.54
N LEU A 53 -5.28 1.08 12.66
CA LEU A 53 -3.99 0.48 12.37
C LEU A 53 -3.78 -0.79 13.20
N ASN A 54 -3.26 -1.84 12.56
CA ASN A 54 -2.85 -3.06 13.23
C ASN A 54 -1.52 -2.90 13.96
N THR A 55 -0.67 -1.96 13.49
CA THR A 55 0.62 -1.60 14.09
C THR A 55 0.50 -0.32 14.93
N CYS A 56 1.40 -0.15 15.89
CA CYS A 56 1.42 1.01 16.76
C CYS A 56 1.72 2.30 15.98
N GLY A 57 0.92 3.35 16.18
CA GLY A 57 1.08 4.65 15.50
C GLY A 57 2.44 5.30 15.72
N PHE A 58 3.04 5.10 16.92
CA PHE A 58 4.37 5.60 17.22
C PHE A 58 5.45 5.10 16.24
N TRP A 59 5.31 3.87 15.73
CA TRP A 59 6.24 3.30 14.76
C TRP A 59 5.80 3.50 13.31
N SER A 60 4.53 3.76 13.07
CA SER A 60 3.87 3.72 11.74
C SER A 60 3.84 5.07 11.03
N HIS A 61 4.74 5.99 11.37
CA HIS A 61 4.81 7.29 10.70
C HIS A 61 5.80 7.31 9.53
N LEU A 62 5.59 8.23 8.58
CA LEU A 62 6.51 8.48 7.48
C LEU A 62 7.74 9.31 7.92
N PRO A 63 8.83 9.31 7.15
CA PRO A 63 10.01 10.12 7.46
C PRO A 63 9.68 11.60 7.65
N GLY A 64 10.27 12.22 8.66
CA GLY A 64 10.18 13.66 8.91
C GLY A 64 8.89 14.18 9.55
N GLN A 65 7.88 13.30 9.79
CA GLN A 65 6.64 13.73 10.43
C GLN A 65 6.04 12.61 11.28
N PRO A 66 6.11 12.66 12.60
CA PRO A 66 5.46 11.67 13.48
C PRO A 66 3.94 11.79 13.42
N ILE A 67 3.25 10.66 13.65
CA ILE A 67 1.80 10.67 13.87
C ILE A 67 1.54 11.31 15.25
N PRO A 68 0.66 12.32 15.34
CA PRO A 68 0.37 12.97 16.62
C PRO A 68 -0.17 12.02 17.68
N VAL A 69 0.32 12.13 18.91
CA VAL A 69 -0.05 11.25 20.04
C VAL A 69 -1.56 11.31 20.35
N ARG A 70 -2.23 12.42 20.06
CA ARG A 70 -3.69 12.58 20.22
C ARG A 70 -4.51 11.55 19.45
N HIS A 71 -3.97 10.93 18.39
CA HIS A 71 -4.63 9.87 17.62
C HIS A 71 -4.57 8.49 18.32
N GLY A 72 -3.98 8.44 19.50
CA GLY A 72 -3.88 7.24 20.31
C GLY A 72 -2.87 6.23 19.80
N ARG A 73 -2.85 5.06 20.45
CA ARG A 73 -1.89 3.98 20.15
C ARG A 73 -2.12 3.34 18.78
N TRP A 74 -3.36 3.21 18.36
CA TRP A 74 -3.78 2.67 17.08
C TRP A 74 -4.68 3.68 16.36
N PRO A 75 -4.10 4.60 15.58
CA PRO A 75 -4.83 5.60 14.82
C PRO A 75 -5.92 4.99 13.95
N GLY A 76 -7.06 5.67 13.87
CA GLY A 76 -8.17 5.28 13.01
C GLY A 76 -7.95 5.70 11.55
N ARG A 77 -8.92 5.32 10.68
CA ARG A 77 -8.94 5.72 9.27
C ARG A 77 -8.80 7.23 9.10
N ASP A 78 -9.66 8.00 9.74
CA ASP A 78 -9.73 9.46 9.53
C ASP A 78 -8.51 10.18 10.11
N ASP A 79 -7.92 9.64 11.19
CA ASP A 79 -6.63 10.09 11.71
C ASP A 79 -5.52 9.94 10.67
N MET A 80 -5.47 8.78 9.99
CA MET A 80 -4.47 8.49 8.97
C MET A 80 -4.69 9.31 7.70
N VAL A 81 -5.93 9.52 7.29
CA VAL A 81 -6.28 10.39 6.17
C VAL A 81 -5.79 11.81 6.44
N THR A 82 -6.14 12.38 7.60
CA THR A 82 -5.67 13.70 8.02
C THR A 82 -4.14 13.77 8.07
N TYR A 83 -3.49 12.72 8.56
CA TYR A 83 -2.03 12.63 8.61
C TYR A 83 -1.39 12.69 7.23
N PHE A 84 -1.92 11.97 6.22
CA PHE A 84 -1.36 11.98 4.86
C PHE A 84 -1.62 13.31 4.13
N ASP A 85 -2.79 13.92 4.31
CA ASP A 85 -3.08 15.26 3.77
C ASP A 85 -2.12 16.32 4.35
N ASP A 86 -1.94 16.28 5.67
CA ASP A 86 -0.98 17.14 6.37
C ASP A 86 0.46 16.87 5.91
N TYR A 87 0.80 15.61 5.65
CA TYR A 87 2.13 15.24 5.16
C TYR A 87 2.41 15.87 3.80
N VAL A 88 1.52 15.73 2.83
CA VAL A 88 1.66 16.34 1.49
C VAL A 88 1.85 17.85 1.61
N ARG A 89 0.99 18.51 2.39
CA ARG A 89 1.01 19.98 2.57
C ARG A 89 2.28 20.46 3.27
N ARG A 90 2.65 19.86 4.42
CA ARG A 90 3.79 20.31 5.24
C ARG A 90 5.13 20.00 4.57
N GLN A 91 5.22 18.87 3.87
CA GLN A 91 6.42 18.50 3.13
C GLN A 91 6.49 19.20 1.74
N ARG A 92 5.46 20.00 1.38
CA ARG A 92 5.36 20.74 0.10
C ARG A 92 5.60 19.84 -1.11
N LEU A 93 5.00 18.65 -1.11
CA LEU A 93 5.19 17.68 -2.19
C LEU A 93 4.40 18.10 -3.43
N HIS A 94 5.01 17.95 -4.61
CA HIS A 94 4.36 18.21 -5.88
C HIS A 94 3.54 16.99 -6.29
N VAL A 95 2.24 16.99 -5.99
CA VAL A 95 1.30 15.90 -6.30
C VAL A 95 0.29 16.35 -7.34
N ARG A 96 0.19 15.61 -8.42
CA ARG A 96 -0.84 15.76 -9.46
C ARG A 96 -1.82 14.61 -9.32
N LEU A 97 -3.01 14.93 -8.89
CA LEU A 97 -4.12 14.02 -8.67
C LEU A 97 -5.03 13.97 -9.89
N GLY A 98 -5.83 12.89 -10.03
CA GLY A 98 -6.69 12.67 -11.19
C GLY A 98 -5.91 12.36 -12.47
N VAL A 99 -4.64 11.91 -12.35
CA VAL A 99 -3.77 11.61 -13.50
C VAL A 99 -3.42 10.12 -13.47
N ALA A 100 -4.01 9.34 -14.35
CA ALA A 100 -3.79 7.91 -14.45
C ALA A 100 -2.59 7.59 -15.35
N VAL A 101 -1.52 7.04 -14.76
CA VAL A 101 -0.42 6.47 -15.54
C VAL A 101 -0.89 5.15 -16.16
N THR A 102 -0.80 5.04 -17.46
CA THR A 102 -1.28 3.88 -18.23
C THR A 102 -0.16 2.97 -18.72
N ARG A 103 1.05 3.53 -18.96
CA ARG A 103 2.18 2.80 -19.51
C ARG A 103 3.50 3.52 -19.22
N ILE A 104 4.59 2.77 -19.08
CA ILE A 104 5.95 3.29 -18.90
C ILE A 104 6.84 2.62 -19.94
N ASP A 105 7.46 3.42 -20.81
CA ASP A 105 8.35 2.95 -21.88
C ASP A 105 9.76 3.51 -21.73
N ARG A 106 10.76 2.74 -22.19
CA ARG A 106 12.14 3.21 -22.22
C ARG A 106 12.34 4.21 -23.36
N ALA A 107 13.02 5.32 -23.08
CA ALA A 107 13.32 6.36 -24.08
C ALA A 107 14.73 6.92 -23.89
N GLY A 108 15.68 6.40 -24.67
CA GLY A 108 17.08 6.80 -24.56
C GLY A 108 17.65 6.61 -23.16
N PRO A 109 18.17 7.67 -22.50
CA PRO A 109 18.72 7.58 -21.14
C PRO A 109 17.65 7.59 -20.05
N GLY A 110 16.38 7.82 -20.40
CA GLY A 110 15.27 7.96 -19.46
C GLY A 110 14.05 7.13 -19.83
N TRP A 111 12.89 7.62 -19.43
CA TRP A 111 11.60 6.94 -19.49
C TRP A 111 10.50 7.87 -19.99
N LEU A 112 9.59 7.36 -20.81
CA LEU A 112 8.32 7.97 -21.11
C LEU A 112 7.25 7.39 -20.22
N VAL A 113 6.59 8.25 -19.44
CA VAL A 113 5.47 7.90 -18.56
C VAL A 113 4.21 8.44 -19.22
N HIS A 114 3.42 7.53 -19.78
CA HIS A 114 2.18 7.87 -20.46
C HIS A 114 1.04 7.96 -19.45
N THR A 115 0.27 9.01 -19.55
CA THR A 115 -0.95 9.19 -18.78
C THR A 115 -2.15 9.27 -19.71
N ASP A 116 -3.33 9.35 -19.14
CA ASP A 116 -4.59 9.58 -19.86
C ASP A 116 -4.67 10.96 -20.52
N THR A 117 -3.86 11.93 -20.08
CA THR A 117 -3.90 13.33 -20.55
C THR A 117 -2.64 13.79 -21.29
N GLU A 118 -1.47 13.29 -20.89
CA GLU A 118 -0.18 13.75 -21.45
C GLU A 118 0.92 12.70 -21.26
N THR A 119 2.11 12.98 -21.76
CA THR A 119 3.29 12.12 -21.57
C THR A 119 4.38 12.89 -20.83
N HIS A 120 4.99 12.28 -19.81
CA HIS A 120 6.15 12.81 -19.11
C HIS A 120 7.41 12.09 -19.56
N PHE A 121 8.50 12.83 -19.79
CA PHE A 121 9.83 12.29 -19.90
C PHE A 121 10.55 12.45 -18.54
N ALA A 122 11.06 11.37 -17.98
CA ALA A 122 11.78 11.41 -16.71
C ALA A 122 13.13 10.71 -16.80
N ALA A 123 14.16 11.26 -16.14
CA ALA A 123 15.44 10.57 -15.98
C ALA A 123 15.29 9.31 -15.11
N ALA A 124 14.40 9.35 -14.11
CA ALA A 124 14.12 8.24 -13.22
C ALA A 124 12.61 8.10 -12.93
N VAL A 125 12.14 6.86 -12.77
CA VAL A 125 10.76 6.55 -12.38
C VAL A 125 10.76 5.65 -11.14
N LEU A 126 9.91 6.02 -10.17
CA LEU A 126 9.55 5.17 -9.04
C LEU A 126 8.09 4.73 -9.17
N VAL A 127 7.84 3.43 -9.25
CA VAL A 127 6.50 2.85 -9.20
C VAL A 127 6.16 2.47 -7.76
N ALA A 128 5.12 3.08 -7.19
CA ALA A 128 4.70 2.96 -5.80
C ALA A 128 3.17 2.77 -5.67
N THR A 129 2.57 2.00 -6.60
CA THR A 129 1.10 1.81 -6.71
C THR A 129 0.53 0.77 -5.75
N SER A 130 1.35 0.15 -4.89
CA SER A 130 0.95 -0.77 -3.81
C SER A 130 0.60 -2.20 -4.26
N ASN A 131 0.72 -3.15 -3.32
CA ASN A 131 0.20 -4.52 -3.45
C ASN A 131 -1.34 -4.59 -3.49
N TYR A 132 -2.02 -3.53 -3.03
CA TYR A 132 -3.49 -3.47 -2.85
C TYR A 132 -4.15 -2.62 -3.94
N HIS A 133 -3.74 -2.80 -5.21
CA HIS A 133 -4.16 -1.92 -6.30
C HIS A 133 -5.54 -2.24 -6.85
N THR A 134 -5.79 -3.51 -7.22
CA THR A 134 -7.03 -3.95 -7.88
C THR A 134 -7.73 -5.01 -7.04
N PRO A 135 -8.96 -4.76 -6.53
CA PRO A 135 -9.76 -5.76 -5.86
C PRO A 135 -9.89 -7.03 -6.72
N TRP A 136 -9.75 -8.20 -6.10
CA TRP A 136 -9.83 -9.46 -6.82
C TRP A 136 -10.89 -10.38 -6.25
N VAL A 137 -11.90 -10.66 -7.05
CA VAL A 137 -12.91 -11.67 -6.77
C VAL A 137 -12.61 -12.90 -7.62
N PRO A 138 -12.41 -14.09 -7.02
CA PRO A 138 -12.16 -15.31 -7.78
C PRO A 138 -13.27 -15.58 -8.82
N PRO A 139 -12.93 -16.16 -9.97
CA PRO A 139 -13.90 -16.50 -11.00
C PRO A 139 -14.66 -17.80 -10.64
N TRP A 140 -15.37 -17.78 -9.50
CA TRP A 140 -16.12 -18.94 -9.05
C TRP A 140 -17.18 -19.35 -10.08
N PRO A 141 -17.25 -20.64 -10.46
CA PRO A 141 -18.32 -21.16 -11.32
C PRO A 141 -19.70 -20.80 -10.76
N GLY A 142 -20.63 -20.42 -11.65
CA GLY A 142 -22.01 -20.14 -11.27
C GLY A 142 -22.28 -18.81 -10.57
N ARG A 143 -21.25 -18.00 -10.24
CA ARG A 143 -21.43 -16.76 -9.46
C ARG A 143 -22.37 -15.73 -10.11
N ALA A 144 -22.43 -15.71 -11.45
CA ALA A 144 -23.32 -14.77 -12.18
C ALA A 144 -24.80 -15.06 -11.95
N GLY A 145 -25.15 -16.31 -11.56
CA GLY A 145 -26.53 -16.72 -11.23
C GLY A 145 -26.87 -16.57 -9.75
N PHE A 146 -25.98 -16.04 -8.91
CA PHE A 146 -26.27 -15.81 -7.50
C PHE A 146 -27.26 -14.66 -7.33
N PRO A 147 -28.46 -14.90 -6.75
CA PRO A 147 -29.50 -13.87 -6.63
C PRO A 147 -29.23 -12.88 -5.48
N GLY A 148 -28.31 -13.22 -4.54
CA GLY A 148 -27.92 -12.36 -3.43
C GLY A 148 -26.92 -11.31 -3.85
N GLU A 149 -26.48 -10.51 -2.89
CA GLU A 149 -25.48 -9.49 -3.09
C GLU A 149 -24.06 -10.08 -3.01
N LEU A 150 -23.22 -9.80 -4.00
CA LEU A 150 -21.79 -10.14 -3.97
C LEU A 150 -20.96 -8.90 -4.15
N LEU A 151 -20.17 -8.54 -3.12
CA LEU A 151 -19.29 -7.38 -3.14
C LEU A 151 -17.86 -7.76 -2.71
N HIS A 152 -16.88 -6.96 -3.11
CA HIS A 152 -15.52 -7.10 -2.58
C HIS A 152 -15.38 -6.31 -1.27
N SER A 153 -14.46 -6.73 -0.39
CA SER A 153 -14.17 -6.03 0.87
C SER A 153 -13.71 -4.57 0.68
N ALA A 154 -13.28 -4.18 -0.50
CA ALA A 154 -12.98 -2.79 -0.86
C ALA A 154 -14.23 -1.90 -0.90
N ASP A 155 -15.40 -2.49 -1.18
CA ASP A 155 -16.68 -1.79 -1.30
C ASP A 155 -17.45 -1.76 0.03
N TYR A 156 -17.04 -2.59 0.99
CA TYR A 156 -17.61 -2.60 2.34
C TYR A 156 -17.25 -1.30 3.09
N ARG A 157 -18.25 -0.65 3.68
CA ARG A 157 -18.08 0.59 4.46
C ARG A 157 -18.45 0.42 5.93
N CYS A 158 -19.60 -0.14 6.23
CA CYS A 158 -20.08 -0.37 7.60
C CYS A 158 -21.04 -1.55 7.65
N SER A 159 -21.38 -1.99 8.85
CA SER A 159 -22.29 -3.14 9.08
C SER A 159 -23.78 -2.81 8.93
N ALA A 160 -24.15 -1.54 8.97
CA ALA A 160 -25.57 -1.13 9.02
C ALA A 160 -26.45 -1.71 7.86
N PRO A 161 -26.00 -1.76 6.58
CA PRO A 161 -26.80 -2.35 5.49
C PRO A 161 -27.03 -3.86 5.62
N PHE A 162 -26.29 -4.54 6.50
CA PHE A 162 -26.29 -5.99 6.67
C PHE A 162 -26.99 -6.45 7.95
N ALA A 163 -27.59 -5.54 8.71
CA ALA A 163 -28.37 -5.88 9.90
C ALA A 163 -29.52 -6.81 9.53
N GLY A 164 -29.72 -7.89 10.30
CA GLY A 164 -30.73 -8.91 10.07
C GLY A 164 -30.46 -9.84 8.89
N ARG A 165 -29.34 -9.69 8.15
CA ARG A 165 -28.99 -10.53 6.98
C ARG A 165 -28.06 -11.68 7.36
N ASP A 166 -28.11 -12.76 6.57
CA ASP A 166 -27.16 -13.86 6.63
C ASP A 166 -25.97 -13.54 5.70
N VAL A 167 -24.78 -13.38 6.26
CA VAL A 167 -23.59 -12.88 5.53
C VAL A 167 -22.46 -13.92 5.54
N LEU A 168 -21.93 -14.23 4.36
CA LEU A 168 -20.74 -15.04 4.17
C LEU A 168 -19.54 -14.15 3.82
N VAL A 169 -18.56 -14.05 4.71
CA VAL A 169 -17.29 -13.38 4.45
C VAL A 169 -16.30 -14.41 3.93
N VAL A 170 -15.76 -14.21 2.72
CA VAL A 170 -14.81 -15.17 2.11
C VAL A 170 -13.39 -14.67 2.30
N GLY A 171 -12.64 -15.35 3.14
CA GLY A 171 -11.25 -15.03 3.49
C GLY A 171 -10.98 -15.14 4.99
N ALA A 172 -9.70 -15.12 5.37
CA ALA A 172 -9.25 -15.24 6.77
C ALA A 172 -8.16 -14.22 7.13
N GLY A 173 -7.92 -13.22 6.30
CA GLY A 173 -6.99 -12.12 6.59
C GLY A 173 -7.61 -11.04 7.48
N ASN A 174 -6.83 -10.01 7.82
CA ASN A 174 -7.27 -8.94 8.72
C ASN A 174 -8.56 -8.24 8.24
N SER A 175 -8.73 -8.01 6.93
CA SER A 175 -9.99 -7.41 6.41
C SER A 175 -11.19 -8.31 6.63
N ALA A 176 -11.08 -9.61 6.36
CA ALA A 176 -12.15 -10.57 6.59
C ALA A 176 -12.55 -10.62 8.07
N THR A 177 -11.54 -10.67 8.95
CA THR A 177 -11.72 -10.71 10.41
C THR A 177 -12.44 -9.47 10.92
N GLU A 178 -11.95 -8.28 10.57
CA GLU A 178 -12.55 -7.02 11.07
C GLU A 178 -13.97 -6.82 10.51
N ILE A 179 -14.23 -7.18 9.25
CA ILE A 179 -15.56 -7.13 8.64
C ILE A 179 -16.51 -8.11 9.37
N ALA A 180 -16.09 -9.36 9.60
CA ALA A 180 -16.91 -10.33 10.31
C ALA A 180 -17.25 -9.87 11.74
N LEU A 181 -16.29 -9.29 12.45
CA LEU A 181 -16.50 -8.70 13.77
C LEU A 181 -17.50 -7.53 13.74
N GLN A 182 -17.37 -6.63 12.77
CA GLN A 182 -18.29 -5.50 12.62
C GLN A 182 -19.71 -5.97 12.27
N LEU A 183 -19.86 -7.01 11.44
CA LEU A 183 -21.16 -7.59 11.10
C LEU A 183 -21.85 -8.19 12.34
N CYS A 184 -21.10 -8.91 13.17
CA CYS A 184 -21.64 -9.42 14.44
C CYS A 184 -22.07 -8.28 15.38
N ASP A 185 -21.21 -7.29 15.58
CA ASP A 185 -21.49 -6.13 16.43
C ASP A 185 -22.63 -5.27 15.86
N GLY A 186 -22.84 -5.27 14.53
CA GLY A 186 -23.89 -4.53 13.81
C GLY A 186 -25.20 -5.27 13.63
N GLY A 187 -25.39 -6.45 14.25
CA GLY A 187 -26.66 -7.16 14.26
C GLY A 187 -27.00 -7.93 13.00
N ALA A 188 -26.02 -8.40 12.24
CA ALA A 188 -26.26 -9.40 11.19
C ALA A 188 -26.93 -10.65 11.80
N ALA A 189 -27.90 -11.24 11.12
CA ALA A 189 -28.62 -12.42 11.65
C ALA A 189 -27.71 -13.64 11.75
N ARG A 190 -26.75 -13.77 10.86
CA ARG A 190 -25.73 -14.82 10.83
C ARG A 190 -24.48 -14.33 10.16
N VAL A 191 -23.32 -14.67 10.73
CA VAL A 191 -22.01 -14.35 10.16
C VAL A 191 -21.23 -15.64 9.97
N ARG A 192 -20.83 -15.94 8.73
CA ARG A 192 -19.94 -17.04 8.39
C ARG A 192 -18.63 -16.53 7.81
N MET A 193 -17.53 -17.20 8.15
CA MET A 193 -16.22 -16.99 7.53
C MET A 193 -15.81 -18.23 6.74
N SER A 194 -15.69 -18.11 5.41
CA SER A 194 -15.14 -19.17 4.57
C SER A 194 -13.62 -19.11 4.57
N VAL A 195 -12.98 -20.17 5.06
CA VAL A 195 -11.53 -20.23 5.25
C VAL A 195 -10.93 -21.29 4.33
N ARG A 196 -10.14 -20.86 3.33
CA ARG A 196 -9.38 -21.75 2.45
C ARG A 196 -8.06 -22.20 3.09
N THR A 197 -7.34 -21.24 3.65
CA THR A 197 -6.05 -21.44 4.31
C THR A 197 -6.14 -20.84 5.71
N PRO A 198 -5.95 -21.60 6.77
CA PRO A 198 -6.02 -21.10 8.12
C PRO A 198 -5.02 -19.95 8.35
N PRO A 199 -5.43 -18.85 9.02
CA PRO A 199 -4.55 -17.75 9.31
C PRO A 199 -3.65 -18.05 10.51
N HIS A 200 -2.46 -17.47 10.53
CA HIS A 200 -1.68 -17.34 11.76
C HIS A 200 -2.31 -16.25 12.63
N LEU A 201 -2.67 -16.60 13.86
CA LEU A 201 -3.27 -15.68 14.81
C LEU A 201 -2.21 -15.08 15.73
N VAL A 202 -2.24 -13.75 15.86
CA VAL A 202 -1.36 -13.04 16.79
C VAL A 202 -2.17 -12.08 17.67
N PRO A 203 -1.73 -11.85 18.91
CA PRO A 203 -2.33 -10.79 19.70
C PRO A 203 -1.87 -9.41 19.21
N ARG A 204 -2.69 -8.38 19.35
CA ARG A 204 -2.30 -7.00 19.03
C ARG A 204 -1.28 -6.47 20.04
N ALA A 205 -1.37 -6.92 21.30
CA ALA A 205 -0.45 -6.57 22.37
C ALA A 205 -0.25 -7.76 23.33
N ALA A 206 0.92 -7.83 23.93
CA ALA A 206 1.24 -8.76 25.00
C ALA A 206 1.61 -7.93 26.26
N ALA A 207 0.98 -8.23 27.40
CA ALA A 207 1.14 -7.46 28.64
C ALA A 207 1.05 -5.93 28.46
N GLY A 208 0.13 -5.47 27.60
CA GLY A 208 -0.05 -4.06 27.30
C GLY A 208 0.96 -3.45 26.32
N ILE A 209 1.99 -4.19 25.88
CA ILE A 209 2.99 -3.73 24.92
C ILE A 209 2.59 -4.19 23.52
N PRO A 210 2.49 -3.29 22.52
CA PRO A 210 2.23 -3.66 21.13
C PRO A 210 3.26 -4.68 20.62
N ILE A 211 2.80 -5.76 19.97
CA ILE A 211 3.70 -6.86 19.58
C ILE A 211 4.71 -6.42 18.51
N ASP A 212 4.36 -5.45 17.68
CA ASP A 212 5.22 -4.87 16.67
C ASP A 212 6.41 -4.08 17.25
N THR A 213 6.39 -3.75 18.55
CA THR A 213 7.54 -3.14 19.25
C THR A 213 8.77 -4.03 19.21
N PHE A 214 8.57 -5.35 19.26
CA PHE A 214 9.65 -6.34 19.28
C PHE A 214 10.13 -6.77 17.88
N SER A 215 9.46 -6.33 16.83
CA SER A 215 9.77 -6.72 15.44
C SER A 215 11.25 -6.53 15.03
N PRO A 216 12.00 -5.48 15.44
CA PRO A 216 13.41 -5.34 15.08
C PRO A 216 14.32 -6.40 15.71
N VAL A 217 13.94 -6.91 16.89
CA VAL A 217 14.69 -8.01 17.54
C VAL A 217 14.38 -9.32 16.79
N PHE A 218 13.11 -9.55 16.49
CA PHE A 218 12.66 -10.72 15.76
C PHE A 218 13.27 -10.83 14.36
N SER A 219 13.44 -9.70 13.65
CA SER A 219 14.04 -9.71 12.32
C SER A 219 15.50 -10.17 12.27
N ARG A 220 16.18 -10.31 13.41
CA ARG A 220 17.56 -10.78 13.51
C ARG A 220 17.69 -12.27 13.84
N LEU A 221 16.59 -12.92 14.21
CA LEU A 221 16.58 -14.33 14.58
C LEU A 221 16.19 -15.21 13.38
N PRO A 222 16.70 -16.47 13.32
CA PRO A 222 16.29 -17.41 12.28
C PRO A 222 14.78 -17.70 12.33
N ALA A 223 14.13 -17.76 11.17
CA ALA A 223 12.68 -18.02 11.08
C ALA A 223 12.23 -19.27 11.84
N PRO A 224 12.92 -20.43 11.82
CA PRO A 224 12.48 -21.61 12.57
C PRO A 224 12.43 -21.41 14.09
N VAL A 225 13.30 -20.58 14.65
CA VAL A 225 13.29 -20.25 16.09
C VAL A 225 12.08 -19.40 16.42
N LEU A 226 11.82 -18.40 15.58
CA LEU A 226 10.67 -17.52 15.73
C LEU A 226 9.35 -18.24 15.53
N ASP A 227 9.29 -19.18 14.58
CA ASP A 227 8.11 -19.99 14.32
C ASP A 227 7.74 -20.86 15.53
N ARG A 228 8.73 -21.50 16.17
CA ARG A 228 8.50 -22.27 17.41
C ARG A 228 8.00 -21.40 18.56
N ALA A 229 8.64 -20.26 18.77
CA ALA A 229 8.23 -19.33 19.82
C ALA A 229 6.81 -18.78 19.60
N ALA A 230 6.50 -18.43 18.36
CA ALA A 230 5.18 -17.95 17.98
C ALA A 230 4.10 -19.03 18.11
N ASP A 231 4.39 -20.29 17.73
CA ASP A 231 3.47 -21.42 17.89
C ASP A 231 3.15 -21.67 19.38
N VAL A 232 4.15 -21.65 20.26
CA VAL A 232 3.93 -21.75 21.72
C VAL A 232 3.06 -20.61 22.23
N LEU A 233 3.38 -19.38 21.85
CA LEU A 233 2.60 -18.20 22.27
C LEU A 233 1.14 -18.27 21.76
N GLN A 234 0.96 -18.69 20.50
CA GLN A 234 -0.37 -18.86 19.91
C GLN A 234 -1.17 -19.95 20.65
N ARG A 235 -0.54 -21.07 21.00
CA ARG A 235 -1.17 -22.14 21.81
C ARG A 235 -1.61 -21.65 23.17
N LEU A 236 -0.73 -20.96 23.88
CA LEU A 236 -1.03 -20.42 25.20
C LEU A 236 -2.14 -19.36 25.17
N ARG A 237 -2.14 -18.51 24.13
CA ARG A 237 -3.09 -17.39 24.03
C ARG A 237 -4.45 -17.79 23.50
N PHE A 238 -4.50 -18.61 22.44
CA PHE A 238 -5.71 -18.92 21.70
C PHE A 238 -6.17 -20.39 21.85
N GLY A 239 -5.31 -21.28 22.33
CA GLY A 239 -5.62 -22.69 22.46
C GLY A 239 -5.74 -23.45 21.15
N ASP A 240 -6.47 -24.55 21.16
CA ASP A 240 -6.84 -25.31 19.96
C ASP A 240 -8.20 -24.80 19.44
N LEU A 241 -8.30 -24.64 18.12
CA LEU A 241 -9.50 -24.15 17.45
C LEU A 241 -9.99 -25.13 16.37
N ARG A 242 -9.47 -26.36 16.37
CA ARG A 242 -9.89 -27.38 15.40
C ARG A 242 -11.34 -27.80 15.59
N ASP A 243 -11.79 -27.85 16.83
CA ASP A 243 -13.16 -28.16 17.22
C ASP A 243 -14.20 -27.12 16.78
N VAL A 244 -13.75 -25.89 16.52
CA VAL A 244 -14.58 -24.78 16.00
C VAL A 244 -14.31 -24.47 14.52
N GLY A 245 -13.75 -25.42 13.77
CA GLY A 245 -13.58 -25.33 12.32
C GLY A 245 -12.35 -24.53 11.85
N LEU A 246 -11.47 -24.08 12.76
CA LEU A 246 -10.27 -23.34 12.40
C LEU A 246 -8.99 -24.14 12.75
N PRO A 247 -8.52 -25.04 11.86
CA PRO A 247 -7.31 -25.81 12.08
C PRO A 247 -6.08 -24.90 12.09
N ARG A 248 -4.98 -25.43 12.62
CA ARG A 248 -3.70 -24.69 12.60
C ARG A 248 -3.11 -24.62 11.20
N PRO A 249 -2.43 -23.53 10.86
CA PRO A 249 -1.57 -23.48 9.68
C PRO A 249 -0.51 -24.58 9.69
N ARG A 250 -0.13 -25.08 8.52
CA ARG A 250 0.91 -26.12 8.40
C ARG A 250 2.32 -25.57 8.61
N ASP A 251 2.54 -24.35 8.12
CA ASP A 251 3.85 -23.67 8.17
C ASP A 251 3.94 -22.73 9.37
N GLY A 252 5.16 -22.33 9.73
CA GLY A 252 5.38 -21.33 10.76
C GLY A 252 4.98 -19.94 10.31
N ILE A 253 4.66 -19.05 11.25
CA ILE A 253 4.18 -17.68 10.98
C ILE A 253 5.20 -16.85 10.19
N TYR A 254 6.49 -16.95 10.55
CA TYR A 254 7.57 -16.21 9.89
C TYR A 254 7.92 -16.83 8.53
N THR A 255 7.88 -18.15 8.43
CA THR A 255 8.04 -18.87 7.17
C THR A 255 6.94 -18.46 6.19
N ALA A 256 5.68 -18.47 6.59
CA ALA A 256 4.54 -18.08 5.77
C ALA A 256 4.61 -16.59 5.34
N LEU A 257 5.06 -15.70 6.24
CA LEU A 257 5.22 -14.28 5.93
C LEU A 257 6.34 -14.04 4.92
N LEU A 258 7.49 -14.70 5.08
CA LEU A 258 8.67 -14.48 4.23
C LEU A 258 8.55 -15.17 2.86
N GLN A 259 7.93 -16.36 2.80
CA GLN A 259 7.85 -17.14 1.56
C GLN A 259 6.55 -16.93 0.79
N GLU A 260 5.42 -16.76 1.50
CA GLU A 260 4.09 -16.69 0.90
C GLU A 260 3.46 -15.30 1.02
N HIS A 261 4.17 -14.33 1.63
CA HIS A 261 3.67 -12.98 1.89
C HIS A 261 2.34 -12.96 2.66
N ARG A 262 2.08 -13.98 3.49
CA ARG A 262 0.88 -14.08 4.33
C ARG A 262 1.06 -13.32 5.64
N ILE A 263 0.35 -12.22 5.76
CA ILE A 263 0.35 -11.39 6.98
C ILE A 263 -0.47 -12.10 8.07
N PRO A 264 0.03 -12.16 9.32
CA PRO A 264 -0.74 -12.70 10.43
C PRO A 264 -1.98 -11.87 10.72
N THR A 265 -2.99 -12.55 11.25
CA THR A 265 -4.30 -11.97 11.57
C THR A 265 -4.43 -11.75 13.08
N LEU A 266 -5.06 -10.63 13.47
CA LEU A 266 -5.32 -10.33 14.88
C LEU A 266 -6.41 -11.25 15.43
N GLY A 267 -6.05 -12.07 16.44
CA GLY A 267 -6.92 -13.09 17.01
C GLY A 267 -7.70 -12.67 18.25
N ASP A 268 -7.32 -11.58 18.92
CA ASP A 268 -7.85 -11.23 20.25
C ASP A 268 -9.38 -11.07 20.31
N ARG A 269 -10.00 -10.50 19.26
CA ARG A 269 -11.45 -10.35 19.15
C ARG A 269 -12.11 -11.49 18.36
N LEU A 270 -11.40 -12.05 17.39
CA LEU A 270 -11.92 -13.10 16.50
C LEU A 270 -12.18 -14.41 17.25
N VAL A 271 -11.20 -14.87 18.02
CA VAL A 271 -11.27 -16.19 18.67
C VAL A 271 -12.45 -16.32 19.65
N PRO A 272 -12.76 -15.34 20.52
CA PRO A 272 -13.95 -15.39 21.33
C PRO A 272 -15.24 -15.53 20.51
N ARG A 273 -15.37 -14.79 19.38
CA ARG A 273 -16.57 -14.83 18.51
C ARG A 273 -16.74 -16.13 17.72
N ILE A 274 -15.64 -16.83 17.42
CA ILE A 274 -15.71 -18.19 16.84
C ILE A 274 -16.14 -19.18 17.93
N ARG A 275 -15.61 -19.07 19.16
CA ARG A 275 -15.92 -20.00 20.25
C ARG A 275 -17.35 -19.89 20.77
N ASP A 276 -17.90 -18.70 20.83
CA ASP A 276 -19.29 -18.47 21.24
C ASP A 276 -20.31 -18.73 20.12
N GLY A 277 -19.84 -19.08 18.90
CA GLY A 277 -20.68 -19.38 17.73
C GLY A 277 -21.20 -18.13 17.02
N SER A 278 -20.84 -16.92 17.43
CA SER A 278 -21.23 -15.67 16.74
C SER A 278 -20.67 -15.60 15.33
N ILE A 279 -19.50 -16.21 15.11
CA ILE A 279 -18.88 -16.38 13.79
C ILE A 279 -18.70 -17.87 13.53
N GLU A 280 -19.42 -18.40 12.54
CA GLU A 280 -19.31 -19.78 12.07
C GLU A 280 -18.18 -19.89 11.04
N VAL A 281 -17.21 -20.77 11.28
CA VAL A 281 -16.15 -21.04 10.30
C VAL A 281 -16.63 -22.16 9.35
N VAL A 282 -16.55 -21.90 8.05
CA VAL A 282 -16.92 -22.86 7.00
C VAL A 282 -15.78 -23.06 6.02
N SER A 283 -15.82 -24.16 5.27
CA SER A 283 -14.81 -24.54 4.29
C SER A 283 -14.74 -23.54 3.12
N ALA A 284 -13.72 -23.70 2.25
CA ALA A 284 -13.50 -22.80 1.12
C ALA A 284 -14.65 -22.80 0.12
N VAL A 285 -15.02 -21.63 -0.40
CA VAL A 285 -15.98 -21.51 -1.52
C VAL A 285 -15.36 -22.12 -2.78
N THR A 286 -16.10 -23.03 -3.44
CA THR A 286 -15.73 -23.65 -4.71
C THR A 286 -16.58 -23.19 -5.89
N GLY A 287 -17.80 -22.70 -5.65
CA GLY A 287 -18.72 -22.25 -6.70
C GLY A 287 -20.07 -21.84 -6.16
N PHE A 288 -21.00 -21.59 -7.08
CA PHE A 288 -22.38 -21.18 -6.81
C PHE A 288 -23.35 -22.05 -7.63
N ASP A 289 -24.51 -22.34 -7.04
CA ASP A 289 -25.63 -23.01 -7.68
C ASP A 289 -26.90 -22.26 -7.27
N GLY A 290 -27.33 -21.30 -8.09
CA GLY A 290 -28.39 -20.35 -7.74
C GLY A 290 -28.07 -19.64 -6.41
N ALA A 291 -28.96 -19.75 -5.43
CA ALA A 291 -28.78 -19.16 -4.10
C ALA A 291 -27.82 -19.96 -3.19
N ARG A 292 -27.31 -21.11 -3.63
CA ARG A 292 -26.41 -21.96 -2.85
C ARG A 292 -24.96 -21.59 -3.15
N VAL A 293 -24.18 -21.35 -2.12
CA VAL A 293 -22.72 -21.24 -2.18
C VAL A 293 -22.13 -22.59 -1.81
N LEU A 294 -21.42 -23.21 -2.76
CA LEU A 294 -20.83 -24.53 -2.64
C LEU A 294 -19.48 -24.46 -1.93
N LEU A 295 -19.24 -25.37 -1.00
CA LEU A 295 -18.03 -25.42 -0.17
C LEU A 295 -17.17 -26.65 -0.52
N SER A 296 -15.88 -26.61 -0.18
CA SER A 296 -14.89 -27.62 -0.53
C SER A 296 -15.04 -28.95 0.24
N ASP A 297 -15.83 -28.98 1.30
CA ASP A 297 -16.20 -30.17 2.06
C ASP A 297 -17.46 -30.87 1.52
N GLY A 298 -18.00 -30.42 0.38
CA GLY A 298 -19.22 -30.94 -0.23
C GLY A 298 -20.52 -30.37 0.35
N THR A 299 -20.44 -29.52 1.37
CA THR A 299 -21.61 -28.82 1.94
C THR A 299 -21.96 -27.57 1.14
N ALA A 300 -23.08 -26.93 1.45
CA ALA A 300 -23.48 -25.66 0.84
C ALA A 300 -24.20 -24.78 1.88
N VAL A 301 -24.04 -23.47 1.72
CA VAL A 301 -24.73 -22.44 2.52
C VAL A 301 -25.58 -21.55 1.62
N ARG A 302 -26.56 -20.84 2.19
CA ARG A 302 -27.46 -19.93 1.46
C ARG A 302 -27.43 -18.54 2.10
N PRO A 303 -26.34 -17.77 1.92
CA PRO A 303 -26.28 -16.43 2.46
C PRO A 303 -27.10 -15.44 1.60
N ASP A 304 -27.58 -14.36 2.23
CA ASP A 304 -28.15 -13.20 1.53
C ASP A 304 -27.06 -12.38 0.86
N VAL A 305 -25.86 -12.37 1.47
CA VAL A 305 -24.71 -11.56 1.04
C VAL A 305 -23.43 -12.37 1.07
N VAL A 306 -22.60 -12.20 0.05
CA VAL A 306 -21.21 -12.68 0.01
C VAL A 306 -20.26 -11.50 -0.04
N ILE A 307 -19.39 -11.37 0.96
CA ILE A 307 -18.32 -10.35 0.98
C ILE A 307 -16.98 -11.04 0.67
N ALA A 308 -16.47 -10.80 -0.53
CA ALA A 308 -15.19 -11.35 -0.97
C ALA A 308 -14.02 -10.56 -0.38
N ALA A 309 -13.46 -11.01 0.74
CA ALA A 309 -12.22 -10.48 1.33
C ALA A 309 -11.01 -11.28 0.82
N THR A 310 -10.95 -11.47 -0.49
CA THR A 310 -10.05 -12.37 -1.21
C THR A 310 -8.77 -11.70 -1.71
N GLY A 311 -8.52 -10.46 -1.26
CA GLY A 311 -7.30 -9.71 -1.53
C GLY A 311 -7.32 -8.94 -2.84
N TYR A 312 -6.13 -8.61 -3.32
CA TYR A 312 -5.93 -7.68 -4.42
C TYR A 312 -4.89 -8.22 -5.41
N ARG A 313 -4.94 -7.73 -6.65
CA ARG A 313 -3.88 -7.83 -7.65
C ARG A 313 -3.10 -6.52 -7.71
N ARG A 314 -1.84 -6.59 -8.10
CA ARG A 314 -0.91 -5.46 -8.10
C ARG A 314 -1.14 -4.49 -9.26
N GLY A 315 -1.69 -4.98 -10.39
CA GLY A 315 -1.99 -4.17 -11.56
C GLY A 315 -0.75 -3.56 -12.23
N LEU A 316 0.39 -4.23 -12.16
CA LEU A 316 1.65 -3.76 -12.74
C LEU A 316 1.82 -4.17 -14.21
N GLU A 317 1.14 -5.22 -14.64
CA GLU A 317 1.26 -5.79 -15.98
C GLU A 317 0.96 -4.77 -17.09
N PRO A 318 -0.12 -3.95 -17.02
CA PRO A 318 -0.38 -2.91 -18.02
C PRO A 318 0.70 -1.83 -18.05
N LEU A 319 1.28 -1.50 -16.90
CA LEU A 319 2.25 -0.42 -16.76
C LEU A 319 3.62 -0.81 -17.31
N VAL A 320 4.13 -1.98 -16.92
CA VAL A 320 5.54 -2.37 -17.09
C VAL A 320 5.74 -3.84 -17.51
N GLY A 321 4.68 -4.62 -17.73
CA GLY A 321 4.79 -6.06 -18.04
C GLY A 321 5.64 -6.35 -19.28
N HIS A 322 5.56 -5.49 -20.29
CA HIS A 322 6.35 -5.58 -21.54
C HIS A 322 7.85 -5.33 -21.36
N LEU A 323 8.29 -4.83 -20.20
CA LEU A 323 9.70 -4.51 -19.91
C LEU A 323 10.47 -5.69 -19.33
N GLY A 324 9.82 -6.83 -19.01
CA GLY A 324 10.47 -7.99 -18.40
C GLY A 324 10.97 -7.74 -16.97
N VAL A 325 10.38 -6.78 -16.26
CA VAL A 325 10.75 -6.37 -14.89
C VAL A 325 9.86 -6.97 -13.81
N LEU A 326 8.95 -7.88 -14.20
CA LEU A 326 8.05 -8.59 -13.29
C LEU A 326 8.39 -10.08 -13.25
N THR A 327 8.15 -10.71 -12.08
CA THR A 327 8.17 -12.17 -11.91
C THR A 327 6.89 -12.80 -12.49
N GLY A 328 6.83 -14.12 -12.58
CA GLY A 328 5.62 -14.84 -13.00
C GLY A 328 4.38 -14.54 -12.15
N ASP A 329 4.56 -14.15 -10.89
CA ASP A 329 3.49 -13.77 -9.96
C ASP A 329 3.13 -12.27 -10.03
N GLY A 330 3.68 -11.53 -11.01
CA GLY A 330 3.45 -10.10 -11.18
C GLY A 330 4.11 -9.22 -10.12
N LEU A 331 5.10 -9.73 -9.36
CA LEU A 331 5.93 -8.93 -8.46
C LEU A 331 7.08 -8.29 -9.22
N PRO A 332 7.56 -7.11 -8.81
CA PRO A 332 8.78 -6.55 -9.35
C PRO A 332 9.98 -7.46 -9.07
N VAL A 333 10.83 -7.73 -10.08
CA VAL A 333 12.07 -8.52 -9.89
C VAL A 333 13.05 -7.88 -8.92
N ARG A 334 12.90 -6.59 -8.65
CA ARG A 334 13.64 -5.80 -7.65
C ARG A 334 12.69 -4.82 -6.98
N ASN A 335 12.81 -4.70 -5.66
CA ASN A 335 12.07 -3.74 -4.84
C ASN A 335 13.07 -3.03 -3.91
N GLY A 336 12.83 -1.75 -3.58
CA GLY A 336 13.69 -0.97 -2.72
C GLY A 336 14.85 -0.28 -3.45
N THR A 337 16.07 -0.38 -2.91
CA THR A 337 17.24 0.40 -3.37
C THR A 337 17.81 -0.02 -4.73
N ARG A 338 17.56 -1.24 -5.15
CA ARG A 338 18.02 -1.75 -6.45
C ARG A 338 16.99 -1.46 -7.53
N SER A 339 17.41 -0.85 -8.62
CA SER A 339 16.55 -0.63 -9.79
C SER A 339 16.23 -1.96 -10.49
N ALA A 340 15.01 -2.12 -10.96
CA ALA A 340 14.59 -3.27 -11.77
C ALA A 340 15.08 -3.17 -13.23
N ALA A 341 15.16 -1.95 -13.74
CA ALA A 341 15.87 -1.57 -14.94
C ALA A 341 16.57 -0.23 -14.68
N THR A 342 17.62 0.12 -15.45
CA THR A 342 18.35 1.39 -15.25
C THR A 342 17.39 2.57 -15.27
N GLY A 343 17.24 3.28 -14.15
CA GLY A 343 16.33 4.42 -14.02
C GLY A 343 14.89 4.04 -13.61
N LEU A 344 14.58 2.75 -13.34
CA LEU A 344 13.24 2.31 -12.92
C LEU A 344 13.30 1.57 -11.57
N TRP A 345 12.58 2.09 -10.58
CA TRP A 345 12.49 1.54 -9.22
C TRP A 345 11.07 1.17 -8.84
N PHE A 346 10.96 0.26 -7.87
CA PHE A 346 9.71 -0.14 -7.24
C PHE A 346 9.85 -0.06 -5.72
N LEU A 347 8.80 0.38 -5.01
CA LEU A 347 8.76 0.37 -3.55
C LEU A 347 7.34 0.12 -3.04
N GLY A 348 7.23 -0.73 -1.99
CA GLY A 348 5.95 -1.03 -1.35
C GLY A 348 5.30 -2.32 -1.86
N TYR A 349 6.10 -3.25 -2.41
CA TYR A 349 5.67 -4.56 -2.91
C TYR A 349 6.13 -5.73 -2.05
N GLU A 350 6.69 -5.45 -0.89
CA GLU A 350 7.06 -6.46 0.12
C GLU A 350 6.19 -6.29 1.37
N GLU A 351 6.01 -7.40 2.09
CA GLU A 351 5.33 -7.42 3.40
C GLU A 351 6.38 -7.61 4.51
N PRO A 352 6.94 -6.51 5.04
CA PRO A 352 8.01 -6.60 6.01
C PRO A 352 7.48 -6.99 7.40
N LEU A 353 8.27 -7.78 8.15
CA LEU A 353 8.00 -8.18 9.53
C LEU A 353 7.67 -7.02 10.47
N VAL A 354 8.29 -5.87 10.23
CA VAL A 354 8.11 -4.67 11.05
C VAL A 354 6.85 -3.87 10.72
N GLY A 355 6.05 -4.33 9.74
CA GLY A 355 4.91 -3.60 9.18
C GLY A 355 5.32 -2.60 8.09
N PRO A 356 4.46 -2.39 7.07
CA PRO A 356 4.81 -1.62 5.88
C PRO A 356 5.19 -0.16 6.17
N LEU A 357 4.42 0.55 6.99
CA LEU A 357 4.70 1.97 7.28
C LEU A 357 6.01 2.16 8.06
N ARG A 358 6.29 1.27 9.03
CA ARG A 358 7.54 1.31 9.78
C ARG A 358 8.76 1.04 8.88
N ALA A 359 8.64 0.08 7.96
CA ALA A 359 9.69 -0.25 7.01
C ALA A 359 10.04 0.94 6.10
N LEU A 360 9.04 1.70 5.66
CA LEU A 360 9.25 2.88 4.81
C LEU A 360 10.16 3.93 5.45
N ARG A 361 10.17 4.07 6.77
CA ARG A 361 11.09 4.97 7.47
C ARG A 361 12.57 4.65 7.21
N GLY A 362 12.89 3.36 7.12
CA GLY A 362 14.25 2.89 6.83
C GLY A 362 14.56 2.79 5.34
N GLN A 363 13.56 2.51 4.51
CA GLN A 363 13.74 2.24 3.08
C GLN A 363 13.72 3.49 2.22
N ALA A 364 12.91 4.50 2.55
CA ALA A 364 12.69 5.67 1.70
C ALA A 364 13.97 6.50 1.45
N GLY A 365 14.80 6.72 2.48
CA GLY A 365 16.06 7.45 2.36
C GLY A 365 17.07 6.78 1.42
N PRO A 366 17.42 5.50 1.64
CA PRO A 366 18.29 4.76 0.74
C PRO A 366 17.80 4.68 -0.71
N VAL A 367 16.47 4.53 -0.93
CA VAL A 367 15.86 4.52 -2.26
C VAL A 367 16.01 5.89 -2.93
N ALA A 368 15.67 6.96 -2.22
CA ALA A 368 15.83 8.33 -2.72
C ALA A 368 17.29 8.64 -3.08
N ALA A 369 18.25 8.21 -2.26
CA ALA A 369 19.68 8.38 -2.54
C ALA A 369 20.13 7.60 -3.79
N ALA A 370 19.59 6.40 -4.02
CA ALA A 370 19.87 5.61 -5.22
C ALA A 370 19.31 6.29 -6.49
N ILE A 371 18.08 6.77 -6.44
CA ILE A 371 17.45 7.54 -7.51
C ILE A 371 18.24 8.82 -7.79
N ALA A 372 18.61 9.57 -6.76
CA ALA A 372 19.35 10.82 -6.91
C ALA A 372 20.74 10.63 -7.54
N ARG A 373 21.47 9.57 -7.19
CA ARG A 373 22.74 9.24 -7.85
C ARG A 373 22.56 9.01 -9.35
N HIS A 374 21.52 8.28 -9.73
CA HIS A 374 21.21 8.04 -11.13
C HIS A 374 20.85 9.32 -11.88
N VAL A 375 19.96 10.15 -11.33
CA VAL A 375 19.57 11.43 -11.93
C VAL A 375 20.80 12.32 -12.17
N ARG A 376 21.69 12.40 -11.18
CA ARG A 376 22.94 13.19 -11.33
C ARG A 376 23.85 12.62 -12.41
N SER A 377 23.97 11.29 -12.55
CA SER A 377 24.75 10.65 -13.62
C SER A 377 24.18 10.93 -15.00
N VAL A 378 22.86 10.90 -15.16
CA VAL A 378 22.20 11.23 -16.43
C VAL A 378 22.42 12.69 -16.81
N ARG A 379 22.27 13.62 -15.84
CA ARG A 379 22.54 15.06 -16.06
C ARG A 379 23.97 15.35 -16.46
N SER A 380 24.96 14.68 -15.85
CA SER A 380 26.37 14.85 -16.20
C SER A 380 26.76 14.25 -17.56
N SER A 381 25.96 13.33 -18.09
CA SER A 381 26.16 12.71 -19.40
C SER A 381 25.48 13.45 -20.53
N GLU A 382 24.58 14.42 -20.26
CA GLU A 382 24.03 15.31 -21.28
C GLU A 382 25.10 16.34 -21.66
N PRO A 383 25.54 16.44 -22.95
CA PRO A 383 26.52 17.44 -23.36
C PRO A 383 25.96 18.85 -23.13
N GLU A 384 26.82 19.79 -22.67
CA GLU A 384 26.50 21.20 -22.36
C GLU A 384 26.02 22.05 -23.57
N SER A 385 25.27 21.49 -24.47
CA SER A 385 24.87 22.10 -25.73
C SER A 385 23.60 22.95 -25.67
N ARG A 386 23.20 23.54 -24.53
CA ARG A 386 22.04 24.47 -24.50
C ARG A 386 22.05 25.56 -23.44
N THR A 387 23.22 26.05 -22.96
CA THR A 387 23.25 27.25 -22.09
C THR A 387 24.18 28.35 -22.58
N ARG A 388 24.23 28.54 -23.91
CA ARG A 388 24.71 29.81 -24.51
C ARG A 388 23.56 30.50 -25.25
N ALA A 389 22.44 30.71 -24.62
CA ALA A 389 21.56 31.80 -25.00
C ALA A 389 22.22 33.08 -24.49
N THR A 390 22.94 33.72 -25.42
CA THR A 390 23.40 35.09 -25.48
C THR A 390 22.81 35.99 -24.39
N ARG A 391 23.58 36.21 -23.34
CA ARG A 391 23.49 37.47 -22.60
C ARG A 391 23.98 38.59 -23.52
N HIS A 392 23.12 39.08 -24.39
CA HIS A 392 23.32 40.36 -25.07
C HIS A 392 23.24 41.42 -23.97
N ARG A 393 24.40 41.82 -23.43
CA ARG A 393 24.52 43.04 -22.64
C ARG A 393 24.23 44.20 -23.62
N PRO A 394 23.21 45.03 -23.38
CA PRO A 394 23.06 46.27 -24.15
C PRO A 394 24.28 47.14 -23.80
N ARG A 395 25.00 47.56 -24.87
CA ARG A 395 26.04 48.57 -24.78
C ARG A 395 25.44 49.81 -24.13
N ARG A 396 25.89 50.17 -22.95
CA ARG A 396 25.63 51.49 -22.34
C ARG A 396 26.27 52.55 -23.23
N THR A 397 25.50 53.30 -23.98
CA THR A 397 25.86 54.57 -24.53
C THR A 397 26.12 55.53 -23.37
N ARG A 398 27.31 56.11 -23.33
CA ARG A 398 27.67 57.18 -22.41
C ARG A 398 26.77 58.38 -22.76
N PRO A 399 26.17 59.07 -21.78
CA PRO A 399 25.53 60.36 -22.02
C PRO A 399 26.64 61.43 -22.24
N ASP A 400 26.44 62.24 -23.29
CA ASP A 400 27.26 63.42 -23.61
C ASP A 400 27.29 64.41 -22.43
N ARG A 401 28.49 64.93 -22.12
CA ARG A 401 28.67 66.01 -21.18
C ARG A 401 28.10 67.31 -21.76
N PRO A 402 27.34 68.03 -20.99
CA PRO A 402 26.91 69.41 -21.44
C PRO A 402 28.16 70.37 -21.33
N ALA A 403 28.24 71.19 -22.37
CA ALA A 403 29.27 72.28 -22.51
C ALA A 403 29.10 73.36 -21.43
N ALA A 404 30.27 73.86 -20.91
CA ALA A 404 30.30 74.93 -19.95
C ALA A 404 29.90 76.29 -20.61
N PRO A 405 29.22 77.21 -19.89
CA PRO A 405 28.89 78.53 -20.38
C PRO A 405 30.10 79.44 -20.33
N PRO A 406 30.19 80.47 -21.22
CA PRO A 406 31.29 81.39 -21.32
C PRO A 406 31.33 82.40 -20.17
N ALA A 407 32.54 82.79 -19.73
CA ALA A 407 32.80 83.84 -18.75
C ALA A 407 32.39 85.20 -19.26
N ARG A 408 31.63 85.93 -18.44
CA ARG A 408 31.42 87.39 -18.63
C ARG A 408 32.49 88.16 -17.89
N ARG A 409 33.02 89.14 -18.58
CA ARG A 409 33.80 90.25 -18.04
C ARG A 409 32.94 91.19 -17.18
#